data_49a8427e18ad2c64f1e0876500fee60e
#
_entry.id   49a8427e18ad2c64f1e0876500fee60e
#
_cell.length_a   1.000
_cell.length_b   1.000
_cell.length_c   1.000
_cell.angle_alpha   90.00
_cell.angle_beta   90.00
_cell.angle_gamma   90.00
#
_symmetry.space_group_name_H-M   'P 1'
#
loop_
_entity.id
_entity.type
_entity.pdbx_description
1 polymer ?
#
loop_
_entity_poly.entity_id
_entity_poly.type
_entity_poly.pdbx_seq_one_letter_code
_entity_poly.pdbx_strand_id
1 'polypeptide(L)'
;MSEFLADGAELFAGICVRDYEQARPWYEALLGMPPTFLAHETEAVWEVAPHRWLVVEQRPERAGFATQTLFVADLDARVSAAAGRGIEPADEEVYGEGVRKVIYRDPEGNEIGFGGNPSAAA
;
A
#
# COMPACT_ATOMS: atom_id res chain seq x y z
N MET A 1 19.38 20.60 -4.12
CA MET A 1 18.31 19.87 -3.45
C MET A 1 16.95 20.41 -3.86
N SER A 2 16.03 19.52 -4.13
CA SER A 2 14.71 19.94 -4.58
C SER A 2 13.71 19.87 -3.44
N GLU A 3 12.95 20.93 -3.25
CA GLU A 3 11.92 20.97 -2.24
C GLU A 3 10.59 21.33 -2.90
N PHE A 4 10.17 20.44 -3.78
CA PHE A 4 8.91 20.65 -4.50
C PHE A 4 7.73 20.78 -3.54
N LEU A 5 7.71 19.96 -2.48
CA LEU A 5 6.64 20.00 -1.49
C LEU A 5 7.09 20.80 -0.27
N ALA A 6 6.23 21.72 0.16
CA ALA A 6 6.46 22.49 1.39
C ALA A 6 6.17 21.62 2.62
N ASP A 7 6.69 22.06 3.78
CA ASP A 7 6.35 21.41 5.04
C ASP A 7 4.85 21.41 5.22
N GLY A 8 4.32 20.27 5.67
CA GLY A 8 2.89 20.10 5.88
C GLY A 8 2.12 19.74 4.63
N ALA A 9 2.79 19.61 3.49
CA ALA A 9 2.13 19.14 2.28
C ALA A 9 1.74 17.67 2.43
N GLU A 10 0.61 17.30 1.83
CA GLU A 10 0.06 15.94 1.91
C GLU A 10 0.23 15.27 0.57
N LEU A 11 0.58 13.99 0.59
CA LEU A 11 0.60 13.17 -0.61
C LEU A 11 -0.52 12.14 -0.51
N PHE A 12 -1.39 12.10 -1.51
CA PHE A 12 -2.44 11.08 -1.60
C PHE A 12 -2.14 10.19 -2.79
N ALA A 13 -1.96 8.90 -2.55
CA ALA A 13 -1.74 7.91 -3.60
C ALA A 13 -3.04 7.16 -3.85
N GLY A 14 -3.57 7.27 -5.05
CA GLY A 14 -4.88 6.73 -5.38
C GLY A 14 -4.83 5.35 -6.00
N ILE A 15 -5.77 4.52 -5.59
CA ILE A 15 -5.98 3.19 -6.16
C ILE A 15 -7.45 3.09 -6.52
N CYS A 16 -7.73 2.84 -7.79
CA CYS A 16 -9.10 2.71 -8.28
C CYS A 16 -9.49 1.25 -8.37
N VAL A 17 -10.72 0.96 -7.93
CA VAL A 17 -11.25 -0.40 -7.94
C VAL A 17 -12.64 -0.40 -8.58
N ARG A 18 -13.07 -1.57 -9.08
CA ARG A 18 -14.43 -1.74 -9.60
C ARG A 18 -15.42 -1.99 -8.49
N ASP A 19 -14.99 -2.75 -7.48
CA ASP A 19 -15.84 -3.19 -6.40
C ASP A 19 -15.21 -2.77 -5.07
N TYR A 20 -15.65 -1.64 -4.55
CA TYR A 20 -15.14 -1.09 -3.31
C TYR A 20 -15.42 -2.00 -2.12
N GLU A 21 -16.61 -2.60 -2.06
CA GLU A 21 -16.98 -3.43 -0.92
C GLU A 21 -16.11 -4.67 -0.81
N GLN A 22 -15.66 -5.21 -1.93
CA GLN A 22 -14.73 -6.34 -1.92
C GLN A 22 -13.29 -5.89 -1.68
N ALA A 23 -12.90 -4.73 -2.21
CA ALA A 23 -11.54 -4.25 -2.10
C ALA A 23 -11.19 -3.80 -0.69
N ARG A 24 -12.10 -3.13 0.00
CA ARG A 24 -11.81 -2.54 1.31
C ARG A 24 -11.32 -3.55 2.33
N PRO A 25 -11.99 -4.71 2.53
CA PRO A 25 -11.48 -5.69 3.50
C PRO A 25 -10.08 -6.19 3.16
N TRP A 26 -9.76 -6.31 1.88
CA TRP A 26 -8.43 -6.73 1.46
C TRP A 26 -7.36 -5.71 1.89
N TYR A 27 -7.65 -4.41 1.69
CA TYR A 27 -6.71 -3.36 2.11
C TYR A 27 -6.63 -3.24 3.63
N GLU A 28 -7.73 -3.45 4.33
CA GLU A 28 -7.68 -3.49 5.80
C GLU A 28 -6.78 -4.62 6.28
N ALA A 29 -6.86 -5.78 5.63
CA ALA A 29 -6.02 -6.93 5.99
C ALA A 29 -4.55 -6.70 5.63
N LEU A 30 -4.28 -6.08 4.46
CA LEU A 30 -2.92 -5.80 4.06
C LEU A 30 -2.26 -4.80 5.00
N LEU A 31 -2.95 -3.70 5.30
CA LEU A 31 -2.39 -2.61 6.10
C LEU A 31 -2.52 -2.85 7.60
N GLY A 32 -3.41 -3.75 8.01
CA GLY A 32 -3.60 -4.10 9.42
C GLY A 32 -4.38 -3.09 10.20
N MET A 33 -5.17 -2.23 9.54
CA MET A 33 -5.94 -1.21 10.23
C MET A 33 -7.13 -0.79 9.38
N PRO A 34 -8.20 -0.28 10.02
CA PRO A 34 -9.32 0.28 9.28
C PRO A 34 -8.92 1.61 8.64
N PRO A 35 -9.71 2.12 7.70
CA PRO A 35 -9.45 3.44 7.13
C PRO A 35 -9.42 4.52 8.20
N THR A 36 -8.62 5.54 7.98
CA THR A 36 -8.58 6.70 8.87
C THR A 36 -9.90 7.47 8.78
N PHE A 37 -10.43 7.60 7.57
CA PHE A 37 -11.76 8.15 7.36
C PHE A 37 -12.31 7.71 6.00
N LEU A 38 -13.60 7.92 5.80
CA LEU A 38 -14.25 7.68 4.52
C LEU A 38 -14.53 9.02 3.87
N ALA A 39 -13.98 9.25 2.69
CA ALA A 39 -14.25 10.49 1.96
C ALA A 39 -15.69 10.51 1.45
N HIS A 40 -16.19 9.34 1.04
CA HIS A 40 -17.62 9.10 0.81
C HIS A 40 -17.86 7.58 0.81
N GLU A 41 -19.08 7.16 0.48
CA GLU A 41 -19.52 5.76 0.65
C GLU A 41 -18.61 4.75 -0.03
N THR A 42 -17.96 5.14 -1.12
CA THR A 42 -17.12 4.22 -1.90
C THR A 42 -15.68 4.72 -2.01
N GLU A 43 -15.24 5.47 -1.02
CA GLU A 43 -13.86 5.97 -1.01
C GLU A 43 -13.31 5.97 0.40
N ALA A 44 -12.34 5.10 0.66
CA ALA A 44 -11.69 4.96 1.96
C ALA A 44 -10.28 5.53 1.90
N VAL A 45 -9.85 6.16 2.99
CA VAL A 45 -8.56 6.86 3.05
C VAL A 45 -7.81 6.40 4.29
N TRP A 46 -6.56 5.95 4.09
CA TRP A 46 -5.67 5.52 5.17
C TRP A 46 -4.49 6.48 5.27
N GLU A 47 -4.23 6.97 6.47
CA GLU A 47 -2.97 7.66 6.73
C GLU A 47 -1.92 6.60 7.03
N VAL A 48 -1.05 6.32 6.07
CA VAL A 48 -0.05 5.27 6.22
C VAL A 48 1.22 5.77 6.89
N ALA A 49 1.42 7.08 6.92
CA ALA A 49 2.50 7.76 7.65
C ALA A 49 2.11 9.24 7.72
N PRO A 50 2.73 10.03 8.59
CA PRO A 50 2.40 11.46 8.63
C PRO A 50 2.51 12.08 7.24
N HIS A 51 1.46 12.77 6.82
CA HIS A 51 1.36 13.48 5.53
C HIS A 51 1.37 12.55 4.31
N ARG A 52 1.16 11.25 4.50
CA ARG A 52 1.16 10.27 3.41
C ARG A 52 -0.07 9.39 3.50
N TRP A 53 -0.87 9.41 2.45
CA TRP A 53 -2.19 8.81 2.46
C TRP A 53 -2.36 7.85 1.31
N LEU A 54 -3.07 6.76 1.55
CA LEU A 54 -3.47 5.82 0.51
C LEU A 54 -4.98 5.90 0.37
N VAL A 55 -5.47 6.04 -0.86
CA VAL A 55 -6.89 6.18 -1.14
C VAL A 55 -7.34 5.02 -1.99
N VAL A 56 -8.41 4.35 -1.58
CA VAL A 56 -9.05 3.30 -2.39
C VAL A 56 -10.43 3.78 -2.72
N GLU A 57 -10.71 3.98 -4.02
CA GLU A 57 -12.00 4.52 -4.44
C GLU A 57 -12.60 3.70 -5.56
N GLN A 58 -13.92 3.63 -5.59
CA GLN A 58 -14.61 2.93 -6.65
C GLN A 58 -14.66 3.80 -7.89
N ARG A 59 -13.91 3.36 -8.90
CA ARG A 59 -13.82 4.07 -10.17
C ARG A 59 -13.52 3.05 -11.26
N PRO A 60 -14.58 2.33 -11.72
CA PRO A 60 -14.39 1.17 -12.61
C PRO A 60 -13.60 1.47 -13.88
N GLU A 61 -13.75 2.67 -14.42
CA GLU A 61 -13.08 3.02 -15.67
C GLU A 61 -11.57 3.17 -15.54
N ARG A 62 -11.05 3.20 -14.30
CA ARG A 62 -9.62 3.33 -14.05
C ARG A 62 -9.07 2.19 -13.19
N ALA A 63 -9.88 1.18 -12.95
CA ALA A 63 -9.53 0.14 -11.98
C ALA A 63 -8.47 -0.81 -12.51
N GLY A 64 -7.66 -1.33 -11.60
CA GLY A 64 -6.76 -2.46 -11.88
C GLY A 64 -5.36 -2.10 -12.34
N PHE A 65 -5.01 -0.84 -12.45
CA PHE A 65 -3.73 -0.43 -13.03
C PHE A 65 -2.84 0.38 -12.11
N ALA A 66 -3.21 0.53 -10.84
CA ALA A 66 -2.37 1.28 -9.92
C ALA A 66 -1.12 0.50 -9.55
N THR A 67 -0.02 1.22 -9.34
CA THR A 67 1.23 0.67 -8.84
C THR A 67 1.75 1.62 -7.78
N GLN A 68 1.79 1.17 -6.53
CA GLN A 68 2.24 1.98 -5.41
C GLN A 68 3.32 1.21 -4.65
N THR A 69 4.34 1.91 -4.19
CA THR A 69 5.38 1.30 -3.37
C THR A 69 5.53 2.08 -2.08
N LEU A 70 5.49 1.37 -0.97
CA LEU A 70 5.71 1.92 0.36
C LEU A 70 7.04 1.37 0.87
N PHE A 71 8.02 2.26 1.04
CA PHE A 71 9.31 1.84 1.55
C PHE A 71 9.27 1.87 3.08
N VAL A 72 9.53 0.73 3.72
CA VAL A 72 9.32 0.58 5.16
C VAL A 72 10.61 0.15 5.84
N ALA A 73 10.71 0.46 7.14
CA ALA A 73 11.89 0.12 7.92
C ALA A 73 11.85 -1.32 8.44
N ASP A 74 10.65 -1.91 8.51
CA ASP A 74 10.40 -3.20 9.16
C ASP A 74 9.74 -4.19 8.21
N LEU A 75 10.33 -4.36 7.03
CA LEU A 75 9.73 -5.14 5.96
C LEU A 75 9.32 -6.55 6.38
N ASP A 76 10.23 -7.30 7.01
CA ASP A 76 9.94 -8.69 7.37
C ASP A 76 8.78 -8.78 8.36
N ALA A 77 8.73 -7.88 9.32
CA ALA A 77 7.63 -7.85 10.28
C ALA A 77 6.29 -7.55 9.59
N ARG A 78 6.29 -6.66 8.62
CA ARG A 78 5.07 -6.31 7.91
C ARG A 78 4.58 -7.45 7.02
N VAL A 79 5.50 -8.13 6.35
CA VAL A 79 5.15 -9.29 5.53
C VAL A 79 4.58 -10.40 6.40
N SER A 80 5.21 -10.66 7.54
CA SER A 80 4.73 -11.67 8.48
C SER A 80 3.36 -11.32 9.04
N ALA A 81 3.15 -10.06 9.40
CA ALA A 81 1.86 -9.62 9.94
C ALA A 81 0.74 -9.75 8.91
N ALA A 82 1.01 -9.36 7.66
CA ALA A 82 0.03 -9.49 6.59
C ALA A 82 -0.33 -10.96 6.35
N ALA A 83 0.68 -11.85 6.37
CA ALA A 83 0.44 -13.29 6.24
C ALA A 83 -0.47 -13.80 7.35
N GLY A 84 -0.29 -13.30 8.58
CA GLY A 84 -1.13 -13.65 9.71
C GLY A 84 -2.58 -13.22 9.52
N ARG A 85 -2.83 -12.25 8.67
CA ARG A 85 -4.19 -11.79 8.33
C ARG A 85 -4.69 -12.40 7.01
N GLY A 86 -3.94 -13.35 6.45
CA GLY A 86 -4.36 -14.07 5.26
C GLY A 86 -3.92 -13.45 3.94
N ILE A 87 -3.02 -12.48 3.96
CA ILE A 87 -2.55 -11.81 2.75
C ILE A 87 -1.13 -12.28 2.44
N GLU A 88 -0.99 -13.01 1.34
CA GLU A 88 0.31 -13.51 0.89
C GLU A 88 0.83 -12.69 -0.28
N PRO A 89 2.16 -12.50 -0.39
CA PRO A 89 2.71 -11.77 -1.53
C PRO A 89 2.47 -12.51 -2.83
N ALA A 90 2.32 -11.75 -3.90
CA ALA A 90 2.22 -12.30 -5.25
C ALA A 90 3.61 -12.50 -5.86
N ASP A 91 4.59 -11.69 -5.47
CA ASP A 91 5.92 -11.74 -6.06
C ASP A 91 6.92 -11.02 -5.15
N GLU A 92 8.20 -11.18 -5.43
CA GLU A 92 9.24 -10.48 -4.72
C GLU A 92 10.37 -10.14 -5.69
N GLU A 93 10.89 -8.91 -5.61
CA GLU A 93 12.03 -8.47 -6.42
C GLU A 93 13.18 -8.11 -5.51
N VAL A 94 14.39 -8.46 -5.92
CA VAL A 94 15.61 -8.11 -5.19
C VAL A 94 16.44 -7.20 -6.08
N TYR A 95 16.78 -6.04 -5.54
CA TYR A 95 17.59 -5.06 -6.24
C TYR A 95 19.02 -5.10 -5.74
N GLY A 96 19.88 -4.26 -6.28
CA GLY A 96 21.26 -4.18 -5.84
C GLY A 96 21.37 -3.93 -4.34
N GLU A 97 22.41 -4.46 -3.74
CA GLU A 97 22.73 -4.32 -2.31
C GLU A 97 21.68 -4.93 -1.38
N GLY A 98 20.90 -5.88 -1.91
CA GLY A 98 19.97 -6.63 -1.08
C GLY A 98 18.66 -5.91 -0.78
N VAL A 99 18.40 -4.78 -1.39
CA VAL A 99 17.11 -4.10 -1.25
C VAL A 99 16.04 -4.99 -1.87
N ARG A 100 14.95 -5.19 -1.13
CA ARG A 100 13.87 -6.09 -1.54
C ARG A 100 12.58 -5.32 -1.72
N LYS A 101 11.75 -5.78 -2.65
CA LYS A 101 10.39 -5.29 -2.82
C LYS A 101 9.46 -6.49 -2.84
N VAL A 102 8.55 -6.55 -1.88
CA VAL A 102 7.54 -7.60 -1.78
C VAL A 102 6.26 -7.05 -2.39
N ILE A 103 5.74 -7.74 -3.39
CA ILE A 103 4.64 -7.24 -4.21
C ILE A 103 3.36 -7.97 -3.87
N TYR A 104 2.31 -7.20 -3.60
CA TYR A 104 0.96 -7.70 -3.38
C TYR A 104 0.07 -7.23 -4.52
N ARG A 105 -0.87 -8.09 -4.94
CA ARG A 105 -1.87 -7.69 -5.92
C ARG A 105 -3.24 -7.82 -5.31
N ASP A 106 -4.01 -6.75 -5.39
CA ASP A 106 -5.38 -6.79 -4.87
C ASP A 106 -6.25 -7.66 -5.77
N PRO A 107 -7.50 -7.94 -5.40
CA PRO A 107 -8.35 -8.82 -6.20
C PRO A 107 -8.57 -8.36 -7.64
N GLU A 108 -8.28 -7.09 -7.94
CA GLU A 108 -8.50 -6.53 -9.27
C GLU A 108 -7.21 -6.29 -10.05
N GLY A 109 -6.06 -6.64 -9.46
CA GLY A 109 -4.78 -6.52 -10.14
C GLY A 109 -3.98 -5.27 -9.84
N ASN A 110 -4.47 -4.38 -8.99
CA ASN A 110 -3.66 -3.24 -8.53
C ASN A 110 -2.46 -3.76 -7.73
N GLU A 111 -1.33 -3.12 -7.89
CA GLU A 111 -0.09 -3.57 -7.29
C GLU A 111 0.33 -2.67 -6.13
N ILE A 112 0.58 -3.28 -4.97
CA ILE A 112 1.11 -2.59 -3.80
C ILE A 112 2.42 -3.28 -3.44
N GLY A 113 3.53 -2.55 -3.48
CA GLY A 113 4.82 -3.08 -3.09
C GLY A 113 5.24 -2.54 -1.73
N PHE A 114 5.80 -3.42 -0.91
CA PHE A 114 6.52 -3.00 0.30
C PHE A 114 8.00 -3.17 0.02
N GLY A 115 8.75 -2.08 0.02
CA GLY A 115 10.19 -2.11 -0.17
C GLY A 115 10.92 -1.95 1.15
N GLY A 116 12.10 -2.51 1.24
CA GLY A 116 12.90 -2.38 2.44
C GLY A 116 14.36 -2.69 2.19
N ASN A 117 15.21 -2.12 3.05
CA ASN A 117 16.62 -2.42 3.06
C ASN A 117 16.85 -3.83 3.57
N PRO A 118 18.03 -4.43 3.29
CA PRO A 118 18.33 -5.74 3.86
C PRO A 118 18.27 -5.66 5.38
N SER A 119 17.86 -6.78 5.99
CA SER A 119 17.81 -6.87 7.43
C SER A 119 19.19 -6.66 8.01
N ALA A 120 19.29 -5.82 9.04
CA ALA A 120 20.54 -5.61 9.77
C ALA A 120 20.82 -6.78 10.71
N ALA A 121 19.84 -7.60 11.00
CA ALA A 121 20.02 -8.77 11.85
C ALA A 121 20.78 -9.84 11.07
N ALA A 122 21.85 -10.25 11.60
CA ALA A 122 22.65 -11.29 11.00
C ALA A 122 22.17 -12.66 11.47
#